data_7797e78bb42aad37491b9171a6cf7602
#
_entry.id   7797e78bb42aad37491b9171a6cf7602
#
_cell.length_a   1.000
_cell.length_b   1.000
_cell.length_c   1.000
_cell.angle_alpha   90.00
_cell.angle_beta   90.00
_cell.angle_gamma   90.00
#
_symmetry.space_group_name_H-M   'P 1'
#
loop_
_entity.id
_entity.type
_entity.pdbx_description
1 polymer ?
#
loop_
_entity_poly.entity_id
_entity_poly.type
_entity_poly.pdbx_seq_one_letter_code
_entity_poly.pdbx_strand_id
1 'polypeptide(L)'
;MGKTSFALNLVNEFAIKQQHPVLFFSLEGTYTSWTNRLLSIVCNIKTTALNSRELNADEWVAFDKLSRSAENAHIYLEAKMINHIDKLCEMAREVKEKHDIHIIFIDYVQLLNARDGYSDNRYLDLNYITRRLKELAKELEVPVVILSQLNRHRIDGEGLEEKRPRLADLRDSGTVADDSDMVILLHRPEYHHIYSDERGNDLHGLIEISVPKNRLGPLGRCYAKFNTSTGLMSDASDLVDNMGFEVSDPLKKKGSIPPPPPLSDSLGPLPF
;
A
#
# COMPACT_ATOMS: atom_id res chain seq x y z
N MET A 1 10.65 3.88 -2.91
CA MET A 1 10.53 3.23 -4.22
C MET A 1 9.10 2.75 -4.47
N GLY A 2 8.19 3.63 -4.84
CA GLY A 2 6.83 3.25 -5.26
C GLY A 2 5.80 2.95 -4.15
N LYS A 3 6.08 3.19 -2.86
CA LYS A 3 5.12 2.97 -1.76
C LYS A 3 3.78 3.66 -1.97
N THR A 4 3.79 4.99 -2.16
CA THR A 4 2.59 5.76 -2.42
C THR A 4 1.88 5.29 -3.69
N SER A 5 2.63 4.97 -4.77
CA SER A 5 2.03 4.43 -5.99
C SER A 5 1.34 3.09 -5.73
N PHE A 6 1.95 2.20 -4.93
CA PHE A 6 1.34 0.93 -4.53
C PHE A 6 0.03 1.17 -3.75
N ALA A 7 0.06 2.04 -2.74
CA ALA A 7 -1.13 2.39 -1.98
C ALA A 7 -2.23 2.99 -2.88
N LEU A 8 -1.88 3.87 -3.84
CA LEU A 8 -2.85 4.44 -4.78
C LEU A 8 -3.43 3.41 -5.75
N ASN A 9 -2.66 2.38 -6.16
CA ASN A 9 -3.21 1.24 -6.92
C ASN A 9 -4.20 0.43 -6.07
N LEU A 10 -3.94 0.25 -4.77
CA LEU A 10 -4.91 -0.37 -3.86
C LEU A 10 -6.16 0.51 -3.68
N VAL A 11 -6.01 1.84 -3.57
CA VAL A 11 -7.17 2.76 -3.53
C VAL A 11 -7.98 2.67 -4.82
N ASN A 12 -7.33 2.61 -5.99
CA ASN A 12 -8.02 2.40 -7.26
C ASN A 12 -8.81 1.09 -7.26
N GLU A 13 -8.22 0.02 -6.76
CA GLU A 13 -8.90 -1.27 -6.69
C GLU A 13 -10.08 -1.25 -5.72
N PHE A 14 -9.87 -0.81 -4.48
CA PHE A 14 -10.91 -0.84 -3.45
C PHE A 14 -11.98 0.23 -3.65
N ALA A 15 -11.61 1.51 -3.81
CA ALA A 15 -12.57 2.59 -3.82
C ALA A 15 -13.23 2.80 -5.20
N ILE A 16 -12.47 2.66 -6.29
CA ILE A 16 -13.00 2.97 -7.63
C ILE A 16 -13.62 1.75 -8.27
N LYS A 17 -12.94 0.59 -8.26
CA LYS A 17 -13.46 -0.61 -8.91
C LYS A 17 -14.46 -1.39 -8.03
N GLN A 18 -14.16 -1.54 -6.73
CA GLN A 18 -14.99 -2.32 -5.81
C GLN A 18 -15.97 -1.46 -4.99
N GLN A 19 -15.89 -0.12 -5.10
CA GLN A 19 -16.78 0.84 -4.42
C GLN A 19 -16.76 0.73 -2.87
N HIS A 20 -15.65 0.31 -2.29
CA HIS A 20 -15.46 0.30 -0.85
C HIS A 20 -14.99 1.66 -0.32
N PRO A 21 -15.63 2.24 0.71
CA PRO A 21 -15.20 3.50 1.29
C PRO A 21 -13.78 3.42 1.88
N VAL A 22 -12.93 4.36 1.49
CA VAL A 22 -11.52 4.42 1.86
C VAL A 22 -11.20 5.74 2.56
N LEU A 23 -10.49 5.69 3.69
CA LEU A 23 -9.88 6.86 4.32
C LEU A 23 -8.37 6.86 4.04
N PHE A 24 -7.85 7.97 3.53
CA PHE A 24 -6.43 8.12 3.24
C PHE A 24 -5.85 9.36 3.92
N PHE A 25 -4.89 9.16 4.81
CA PHE A 25 -4.09 10.23 5.41
C PHE A 25 -2.80 10.42 4.60
N SER A 26 -2.72 11.54 3.86
CA SER A 26 -1.53 11.95 3.11
C SER A 26 -0.75 12.98 3.92
N LEU A 27 0.23 12.50 4.70
CA LEU A 27 0.98 13.37 5.63
C LEU A 27 2.13 14.14 4.94
N GLU A 28 2.55 13.73 3.75
CA GLU A 28 3.65 14.34 3.01
C GLU A 28 3.16 15.22 1.85
N GLY A 29 2.05 14.86 1.23
CA GLY A 29 1.60 15.46 -0.03
C GLY A 29 0.47 16.49 0.12
N THR A 30 0.20 17.21 -0.96
CA THR A 30 -0.98 18.09 -1.08
C THR A 30 -2.16 17.32 -1.69
N TYR A 31 -3.38 17.82 -1.48
CA TYR A 31 -4.60 17.29 -2.13
C TYR A 31 -4.41 17.18 -3.65
N THR A 32 -3.92 18.25 -4.30
CA THR A 32 -3.71 18.27 -5.75
C THR A 32 -2.71 17.23 -6.21
N SER A 33 -1.58 17.11 -5.54
CA SER A 33 -0.55 16.12 -5.90
C SER A 33 -1.08 14.69 -5.75
N TRP A 34 -1.80 14.41 -4.67
CA TRP A 34 -2.41 13.12 -4.42
C TRP A 34 -3.46 12.77 -5.49
N THR A 35 -4.39 13.72 -5.77
CA THR A 35 -5.45 13.54 -6.77
C THR A 35 -4.88 13.32 -8.17
N ASN A 36 -3.90 14.13 -8.60
CA ASN A 36 -3.27 13.97 -9.90
C ASN A 36 -2.58 12.61 -10.04
N ARG A 37 -1.94 12.10 -8.98
CA ARG A 37 -1.33 10.77 -9.00
C ARG A 37 -2.38 9.64 -9.08
N LEU A 38 -3.50 9.76 -8.37
CA LEU A 38 -4.59 8.80 -8.48
C LEU A 38 -5.19 8.83 -9.89
N LEU A 39 -5.50 10.01 -10.42
CA LEU A 39 -6.03 10.16 -11.78
C LEU A 39 -5.04 9.65 -12.85
N SER A 40 -3.74 9.85 -12.64
CA SER A 40 -2.70 9.30 -13.51
C SER A 40 -2.78 7.77 -13.59
N ILE A 41 -3.01 7.09 -12.46
CA ILE A 41 -3.20 5.64 -12.39
C ILE A 41 -4.52 5.23 -13.05
N VAL A 42 -5.62 5.88 -12.70
CA VAL A 42 -6.98 5.54 -13.17
C VAL A 42 -7.11 5.73 -14.68
N CYS A 43 -6.63 6.85 -15.18
CA CYS A 43 -6.73 7.20 -16.61
C CYS A 43 -5.55 6.70 -17.45
N ASN A 44 -4.51 6.16 -16.81
CA ASN A 44 -3.24 5.78 -17.44
C ASN A 44 -2.58 6.94 -18.23
N ILE A 45 -2.68 8.15 -17.70
CA ILE A 45 -2.12 9.39 -18.25
C ILE A 45 -0.85 9.74 -17.47
N LYS A 46 0.18 10.26 -18.13
CA LYS A 46 1.43 10.67 -17.46
C LYS A 46 1.14 11.71 -16.37
N THR A 47 1.67 11.50 -15.18
CA THR A 47 1.52 12.45 -14.05
C THR A 47 2.02 13.85 -14.42
N THR A 48 3.05 13.96 -15.25
CA THR A 48 3.57 15.25 -15.76
C THR A 48 2.55 16.00 -16.58
N ALA A 49 1.81 15.32 -17.48
CA ALA A 49 0.78 15.92 -18.33
C ALA A 49 -0.40 16.43 -17.49
N LEU A 50 -0.83 15.70 -16.47
CA LEU A 50 -1.85 16.15 -15.52
C LEU A 50 -1.38 17.37 -14.70
N ASN A 51 -0.12 17.38 -14.27
CA ASN A 51 0.45 18.50 -13.50
C ASN A 51 0.60 19.77 -14.35
N SER A 52 1.03 19.67 -15.61
CA SER A 52 1.15 20.80 -16.53
C SER A 52 -0.20 21.22 -17.13
N ARG A 53 -1.24 20.37 -17.01
CA ARG A 53 -2.55 20.51 -17.65
C ARG A 53 -2.48 20.51 -19.18
N GLU A 54 -1.49 19.85 -19.73
CA GLU A 54 -1.24 19.71 -21.17
C GLU A 54 -1.58 18.31 -21.62
N LEU A 55 -2.88 18.04 -21.81
CA LEU A 55 -3.37 16.77 -22.33
C LEU A 55 -3.57 16.87 -23.82
N ASN A 56 -3.16 15.86 -24.58
CA ASN A 56 -3.51 15.70 -25.98
C ASN A 56 -4.98 15.25 -26.14
N ALA A 57 -5.48 15.20 -27.38
CA ALA A 57 -6.88 14.86 -27.66
C ALA A 57 -7.28 13.46 -27.14
N ASP A 58 -6.42 12.46 -27.30
CA ASP A 58 -6.69 11.10 -26.86
C ASP A 58 -6.65 10.99 -25.33
N GLU A 59 -5.73 11.70 -24.69
CA GLU A 59 -5.65 11.81 -23.24
C GLU A 59 -6.88 12.50 -22.64
N TRP A 60 -7.41 13.54 -23.33
CA TRP A 60 -8.67 14.18 -22.91
C TRP A 60 -9.85 13.21 -22.96
N VAL A 61 -9.96 12.43 -24.03
CA VAL A 61 -11.02 11.41 -24.17
C VAL A 61 -10.90 10.36 -23.07
N ALA A 62 -9.68 9.86 -22.81
CA ALA A 62 -9.41 8.90 -21.73
C ALA A 62 -9.75 9.49 -20.36
N PHE A 63 -9.36 10.75 -20.12
CA PHE A 63 -9.63 11.46 -18.88
C PHE A 63 -11.13 11.61 -18.63
N ASP A 64 -11.91 12.12 -19.62
CA ASP A 64 -13.36 12.30 -19.47
C ASP A 64 -14.09 10.98 -19.20
N LYS A 65 -13.69 9.92 -19.88
CA LYS A 65 -14.30 8.60 -19.71
C LYS A 65 -14.00 7.96 -18.35
N LEU A 66 -12.74 8.00 -17.91
CA LEU A 66 -12.27 7.23 -16.76
C LEU A 66 -12.32 8.01 -15.45
N SER A 67 -12.22 9.36 -15.47
CA SER A 67 -12.39 10.18 -14.28
C SER A 67 -13.80 10.07 -13.70
N ARG A 68 -14.82 9.84 -14.54
CA ARG A 68 -16.21 9.62 -14.09
C ARG A 68 -16.32 8.38 -13.19
N SER A 69 -15.50 7.36 -13.36
CA SER A 69 -15.47 6.21 -12.44
C SER A 69 -14.97 6.60 -11.05
N ALA A 70 -14.13 7.62 -10.96
CA ALA A 70 -13.64 8.15 -9.69
C ALA A 70 -14.61 9.13 -9.00
N GLU A 71 -15.56 9.75 -9.75
CA GLU A 71 -16.56 10.67 -9.18
C GLU A 71 -17.49 9.98 -8.18
N ASN A 72 -17.79 8.69 -8.41
CA ASN A 72 -18.65 7.90 -7.53
C ASN A 72 -17.86 7.15 -6.43
N ALA A 73 -16.53 7.30 -6.41
CA ALA A 73 -15.71 6.62 -5.43
C ALA A 73 -15.80 7.31 -4.06
N HIS A 74 -16.01 6.53 -3.02
CA HIS A 74 -16.04 7.02 -1.64
C HIS A 74 -14.61 7.09 -1.08
N ILE A 75 -13.87 8.14 -1.45
CA ILE A 75 -12.50 8.39 -1.00
C ILE A 75 -12.48 9.61 -0.10
N TYR A 76 -12.17 9.40 1.17
CA TYR A 76 -12.01 10.44 2.18
C TYR A 76 -10.53 10.72 2.33
N LEU A 77 -10.08 11.83 1.74
CA LEU A 77 -8.67 12.22 1.75
C LEU A 77 -8.43 13.30 2.79
N GLU A 78 -7.54 13.05 3.72
CA GLU A 78 -7.02 14.05 4.62
C GLU A 78 -5.55 14.33 4.32
N ALA A 79 -5.27 15.54 3.82
CA ALA A 79 -3.94 16.00 3.46
C ALA A 79 -3.53 17.26 4.24
N LYS A 80 -4.18 17.52 5.36
CA LYS A 80 -3.73 18.54 6.31
C LYS A 80 -2.59 18.00 7.15
N MET A 81 -1.81 18.90 7.73
CA MET A 81 -0.68 18.54 8.57
C MET A 81 -1.17 18.01 9.93
N ILE A 82 -1.60 16.73 9.93
CA ILE A 82 -1.86 15.96 11.14
C ILE A 82 -0.54 15.30 11.52
N ASN A 83 0.12 15.84 12.53
CA ASN A 83 1.40 15.33 12.99
C ASN A 83 1.30 14.53 14.30
N HIS A 84 0.12 14.46 14.93
CA HIS A 84 -0.09 13.76 16.20
C HIS A 84 -0.97 12.54 16.03
N ILE A 85 -0.53 11.40 16.57
CA ILE A 85 -1.22 10.11 16.43
C ILE A 85 -2.64 10.14 17.01
N ASP A 86 -2.85 10.77 18.17
CA ASP A 86 -4.17 10.78 18.80
C ASP A 86 -5.19 11.58 17.99
N LYS A 87 -4.79 12.73 17.39
CA LYS A 87 -5.63 13.50 16.48
C LYS A 87 -6.00 12.70 15.22
N LEU A 88 -5.06 11.93 14.69
CA LEU A 88 -5.33 11.04 13.56
C LEU A 88 -6.36 9.97 13.95
N CYS A 89 -6.21 9.36 15.12
CA CYS A 89 -7.15 8.35 15.63
C CYS A 89 -8.55 8.93 15.87
N GLU A 90 -8.66 10.13 16.44
CA GLU A 90 -9.94 10.83 16.63
C GLU A 90 -10.64 11.06 15.30
N MET A 91 -9.93 11.63 14.33
CA MET A 91 -10.49 11.86 12.99
C MET A 91 -10.89 10.55 12.29
N ALA A 92 -10.12 9.49 12.42
CA ALA A 92 -10.46 8.20 11.84
C ALA A 92 -11.76 7.64 12.42
N ARG A 93 -12.03 7.81 13.73
CA ARG A 93 -13.29 7.44 14.38
C ARG A 93 -14.46 8.25 13.82
N GLU A 94 -14.30 9.56 13.77
CA GLU A 94 -15.34 10.45 13.23
C GLU A 94 -15.71 10.11 11.78
N VAL A 95 -14.70 9.84 10.94
CA VAL A 95 -14.94 9.49 9.54
C VAL A 95 -15.57 8.09 9.42
N LYS A 96 -15.14 7.12 10.25
CA LYS A 96 -15.75 5.78 10.29
C LYS A 96 -17.22 5.83 10.71
N GLU A 97 -17.55 6.61 11.74
CA GLU A 97 -18.94 6.77 12.20
C GLU A 97 -19.85 7.39 11.14
N LYS A 98 -19.34 8.38 10.39
CA LYS A 98 -20.12 9.11 9.38
C LYS A 98 -20.25 8.38 8.04
N HIS A 99 -19.27 7.57 7.66
CA HIS A 99 -19.08 7.13 6.29
C HIS A 99 -18.82 5.62 6.13
N ASP A 100 -18.88 4.85 7.20
CA ASP A 100 -18.64 3.40 7.21
C ASP A 100 -17.38 2.97 6.44
N ILE A 101 -16.23 3.55 6.80
CA ILE A 101 -14.93 3.28 6.16
C ILE A 101 -14.58 1.79 6.26
N HIS A 102 -14.07 1.20 5.16
CA HIS A 102 -13.67 -0.19 5.09
C HIS A 102 -12.16 -0.41 5.17
N ILE A 103 -11.36 0.62 4.92
CA ILE A 103 -9.89 0.57 4.99
C ILE A 103 -9.30 1.95 5.23
N ILE A 104 -8.21 2.02 5.98
CA ILE A 104 -7.48 3.26 6.28
C ILE A 104 -6.06 3.14 5.74
N PHE A 105 -5.58 4.16 5.03
CA PHE A 105 -4.19 4.29 4.57
C PHE A 105 -3.51 5.48 5.25
N ILE A 106 -2.22 5.32 5.60
CA ILE A 106 -1.40 6.38 6.21
C ILE A 106 -0.07 6.47 5.46
N ASP A 107 0.19 7.60 4.78
CA ASP A 107 1.41 7.84 3.99
C ASP A 107 2.16 9.06 4.53
N TYR A 108 3.21 8.90 5.34
CA TYR A 108 3.84 7.70 5.90
C TYR A 108 4.04 7.84 7.42
N VAL A 109 4.10 6.74 8.12
CA VAL A 109 4.05 6.67 9.59
C VAL A 109 5.16 7.48 10.29
N GLN A 110 6.34 7.63 9.70
CA GLN A 110 7.44 8.39 10.29
C GLN A 110 7.18 9.91 10.37
N LEU A 111 6.11 10.43 9.81
CA LEU A 111 5.72 11.85 9.98
C LEU A 111 4.86 12.09 11.20
N LEU A 112 4.37 11.03 11.85
CA LEU A 112 3.58 11.13 13.07
C LEU A 112 4.47 11.30 14.30
N ASN A 113 3.95 12.04 15.28
CA ASN A 113 4.51 12.23 16.61
C ASN A 113 3.62 11.54 17.64
N ALA A 114 4.25 11.00 18.68
CA ALA A 114 3.57 10.37 19.81
C ALA A 114 3.20 11.37 20.91
N ARG A 115 3.91 12.50 21.00
CA ARG A 115 3.78 13.52 22.04
C ARG A 115 3.89 14.92 21.47
N ASP A 116 3.38 15.89 22.21
CA ASP A 116 3.63 17.30 21.91
C ASP A 116 5.08 17.64 22.23
N GLY A 117 5.82 18.08 21.19
CA GLY A 117 7.23 18.42 21.28
C GLY A 117 8.17 17.40 20.63
N TYR A 118 9.47 17.72 20.63
CA TYR A 118 10.51 16.81 20.13
C TYR A 118 10.75 15.69 21.16
N SER A 119 10.66 14.46 20.70
CA SER A 119 11.07 13.30 21.50
C SER A 119 12.54 12.99 21.21
N ASP A 120 13.30 12.81 22.30
CA ASP A 120 14.72 12.39 22.19
C ASP A 120 14.88 10.93 21.75
N ASN A 121 13.78 10.16 21.74
CA ASN A 121 13.81 8.74 21.39
C ASN A 121 12.74 8.36 20.34
N ARG A 122 13.12 8.51 19.09
CA ARG A 122 12.26 8.19 17.94
C ARG A 122 11.75 6.74 17.92
N TYR A 123 12.51 5.79 18.44
CA TYR A 123 12.12 4.39 18.53
C TYR A 123 10.93 4.21 19.48
N LEU A 124 10.94 4.86 20.65
CA LEU A 124 9.81 4.79 21.59
C LEU A 124 8.56 5.45 21.03
N ASP A 125 8.71 6.53 20.25
CA ASP A 125 7.59 7.18 19.60
C ASP A 125 6.94 6.27 18.55
N LEU A 126 7.73 5.65 17.68
CA LEU A 126 7.21 4.72 16.69
C LEU A 126 6.53 3.52 17.34
N ASN A 127 7.05 3.01 18.45
CA ASN A 127 6.42 1.94 19.22
C ASN A 127 5.03 2.36 19.73
N TYR A 128 4.93 3.55 20.32
CA TYR A 128 3.65 4.08 20.75
C TYR A 128 2.68 4.24 19.58
N ILE A 129 3.14 4.84 18.47
CA ILE A 129 2.33 5.07 17.27
C ILE A 129 1.80 3.75 16.69
N THR A 130 2.64 2.74 16.51
CA THR A 130 2.23 1.46 15.92
C THR A 130 1.23 0.71 16.80
N ARG A 131 1.40 0.76 18.13
CA ARG A 131 0.42 0.21 19.07
C ARG A 131 -0.93 0.93 19.00
N ARG A 132 -0.92 2.27 18.96
CA ARG A 132 -2.16 3.05 18.82
C ARG A 132 -2.89 2.74 17.50
N LEU A 133 -2.15 2.59 16.39
CA LEU A 133 -2.73 2.19 15.10
C LEU A 133 -3.28 0.76 15.13
N LYS A 134 -2.61 -0.15 15.83
CA LYS A 134 -3.11 -1.51 16.03
C LYS A 134 -4.38 -1.56 16.86
N GLU A 135 -4.46 -0.74 17.93
CA GLU A 135 -5.65 -0.57 18.75
C GLU A 135 -6.80 0.00 17.91
N LEU A 136 -6.54 1.05 17.13
CA LEU A 136 -7.51 1.67 16.24
C LEU A 136 -8.08 0.65 15.22
N ALA A 137 -7.21 -0.15 14.60
CA ALA A 137 -7.64 -1.17 13.64
C ALA A 137 -8.60 -2.20 14.26
N LYS A 138 -8.33 -2.60 15.51
CA LYS A 138 -9.21 -3.51 16.26
C LYS A 138 -10.52 -2.85 16.70
N GLU A 139 -10.43 -1.60 17.18
CA GLU A 139 -11.58 -0.83 17.66
C GLU A 139 -12.58 -0.56 16.53
N LEU A 140 -12.09 -0.17 15.35
CA LEU A 140 -12.92 0.16 14.20
C LEU A 140 -13.28 -1.04 13.33
N GLU A 141 -12.66 -2.20 13.60
CA GLU A 141 -12.77 -3.44 12.80
C GLU A 141 -12.43 -3.23 11.31
N VAL A 142 -11.43 -2.37 11.04
CA VAL A 142 -10.94 -2.09 9.69
C VAL A 142 -9.43 -2.32 9.56
N PRO A 143 -8.93 -2.79 8.41
CA PRO A 143 -7.51 -2.83 8.15
C PRO A 143 -6.93 -1.41 8.10
N VAL A 144 -5.79 -1.24 8.77
CA VAL A 144 -4.98 -0.02 8.72
C VAL A 144 -3.68 -0.33 7.99
N VAL A 145 -3.51 0.27 6.83
CA VAL A 145 -2.32 0.13 5.98
C VAL A 145 -1.41 1.31 6.20
N ILE A 146 -0.24 1.07 6.78
CA ILE A 146 0.76 2.10 7.01
C ILE A 146 1.91 1.97 6.00
N LEU A 147 2.28 3.09 5.40
CA LEU A 147 3.48 3.15 4.58
C LEU A 147 4.66 3.51 5.46
N SER A 148 5.75 2.79 5.29
CA SER A 148 6.99 3.00 6.06
C SER A 148 8.19 3.12 5.13
N GLN A 149 9.10 4.04 5.45
CA GLN A 149 10.37 4.16 4.77
C GLN A 149 11.37 3.17 5.35
N LEU A 150 12.13 2.52 4.48
CA LEU A 150 13.23 1.64 4.89
C LEU A 150 14.47 2.48 5.23
N ASN A 151 15.30 1.96 6.13
CA ASN A 151 16.59 2.56 6.43
C ASN A 151 17.53 2.45 5.23
N ARG A 152 18.09 3.60 4.77
CA ARG A 152 18.91 3.69 3.56
C ARG A 152 20.31 3.10 3.72
N HIS A 153 20.80 2.98 4.97
CA HIS A 153 22.22 2.64 5.24
C HIS A 153 22.58 1.15 5.10
N ARG A 154 21.65 0.29 4.68
CA ARG A 154 21.89 -1.17 4.61
C ARG A 154 21.78 -1.78 3.21
N ILE A 155 21.61 -0.97 2.18
CA ILE A 155 21.50 -1.47 0.81
C ILE A 155 22.86 -1.28 0.09
N ASP A 156 23.94 -1.82 0.66
CA ASP A 156 25.31 -1.54 0.22
C ASP A 156 25.91 -2.60 -0.74
N GLY A 157 25.14 -3.60 -1.18
CA GLY A 157 25.59 -4.59 -2.16
C GLY A 157 25.47 -4.12 -3.61
N GLU A 158 26.09 -4.82 -4.56
CA GLU A 158 25.98 -4.53 -5.99
C GLU A 158 24.99 -5.44 -6.75
N GLY A 159 24.65 -6.60 -6.18
CA GLY A 159 23.79 -7.61 -6.81
C GLY A 159 22.28 -7.39 -6.55
N LEU A 160 21.46 -8.06 -7.34
CA LEU A 160 20.00 -8.04 -7.23
C LEU A 160 19.54 -8.51 -5.83
N GLU A 161 20.11 -9.60 -5.32
CA GLU A 161 19.75 -10.17 -4.01
C GLU A 161 20.18 -9.27 -2.85
N GLU A 162 21.29 -8.56 -2.99
CA GLU A 162 21.84 -7.65 -1.97
C GLU A 162 21.01 -6.36 -1.87
N LYS A 163 20.45 -5.90 -2.99
CA LYS A 163 19.56 -4.73 -3.05
C LYS A 163 18.11 -5.04 -2.66
N ARG A 164 17.75 -6.31 -2.50
CA ARG A 164 16.40 -6.67 -2.02
C ARG A 164 16.19 -6.25 -0.58
N PRO A 165 15.08 -5.54 -0.31
CA PRO A 165 14.73 -5.18 1.05
C PRO A 165 14.37 -6.43 1.86
N ARG A 166 14.78 -6.45 3.12
CA ARG A 166 14.51 -7.50 4.10
C ARG A 166 13.74 -6.95 5.28
N LEU A 167 13.09 -7.81 6.03
CA LEU A 167 12.37 -7.43 7.25
C LEU A 167 13.28 -6.70 8.25
N ALA A 168 14.58 -7.06 8.28
CA ALA A 168 15.59 -6.41 9.11
C ALA A 168 15.87 -4.94 8.73
N ASP A 169 15.54 -4.52 7.53
CA ASP A 169 15.73 -3.13 7.06
C ASP A 169 14.66 -2.18 7.61
N LEU A 170 13.63 -2.73 8.23
CA LEU A 170 12.67 -2.01 9.06
C LEU A 170 13.19 -1.79 10.50
N ARG A 171 14.46 -2.08 10.81
CA ARG A 171 15.00 -2.23 12.16
C ARG A 171 15.05 -0.95 13.00
N ASP A 172 15.13 0.24 12.38
CA ASP A 172 14.94 1.51 13.11
C ASP A 172 13.44 1.78 13.35
N SER A 173 12.58 1.00 12.68
CA SER A 173 11.15 0.86 12.86
C SER A 173 10.81 -0.59 13.28
N GLY A 174 11.66 -1.26 14.05
CA GLY A 174 11.50 -2.68 14.41
C GLY A 174 10.14 -2.99 15.01
N THR A 175 9.60 -2.06 15.76
CA THR A 175 8.25 -2.11 16.31
C THR A 175 7.16 -2.10 15.23
N VAL A 176 7.39 -1.44 14.08
CA VAL A 176 6.45 -1.46 12.95
C VAL A 176 6.28 -2.89 12.43
N ALA A 177 7.39 -3.62 12.29
CA ALA A 177 7.32 -5.01 11.86
C ALA A 177 6.70 -5.92 12.93
N ASP A 178 6.97 -5.67 14.23
CA ASP A 178 6.48 -6.51 15.32
C ASP A 178 4.96 -6.40 15.51
N ASP A 179 4.41 -5.19 15.45
CA ASP A 179 2.99 -4.92 15.64
C ASP A 179 2.13 -5.26 14.39
N SER A 180 2.74 -5.27 13.20
CA SER A 180 2.03 -5.57 11.96
C SER A 180 1.63 -7.05 11.87
N ASP A 181 0.43 -7.34 11.35
CA ASP A 181 0.00 -8.70 11.02
C ASP A 181 0.60 -9.17 9.70
N MET A 182 0.77 -8.24 8.76
CA MET A 182 1.39 -8.46 7.46
C MET A 182 2.40 -7.35 7.17
N VAL A 183 3.53 -7.72 6.57
CA VAL A 183 4.52 -6.78 6.03
C VAL A 183 4.67 -7.06 4.54
N ILE A 184 4.56 -6.00 3.75
CA ILE A 184 4.79 -6.02 2.30
C ILE A 184 6.02 -5.18 2.00
N LEU A 185 7.01 -5.75 1.35
CA LEU A 185 8.21 -5.05 0.89
C LEU A 185 8.17 -4.91 -0.63
N LEU A 186 8.49 -3.72 -1.11
CA LEU A 186 8.51 -3.39 -2.53
C LEU A 186 9.96 -3.24 -2.99
N HIS A 187 10.33 -3.95 -4.06
CA HIS A 187 11.64 -3.84 -4.68
C HIS A 187 11.51 -3.56 -6.17
N ARG A 188 12.24 -2.55 -6.63
CA ARG A 188 12.34 -2.20 -8.06
C ARG A 188 13.81 -2.26 -8.45
N PRO A 189 14.24 -3.31 -9.17
CA PRO A 189 15.61 -3.46 -9.63
C PRO A 189 16.09 -2.27 -10.45
N GLU A 190 15.29 -1.81 -11.40
CA GLU A 190 15.56 -0.65 -12.26
C GLU A 190 15.92 0.62 -11.44
N TYR A 191 15.32 0.83 -10.27
CA TYR A 191 15.64 1.95 -9.39
C TYR A 191 17.07 1.90 -8.85
N HIS A 192 17.66 0.72 -8.83
CA HIS A 192 19.04 0.46 -8.45
C HIS A 192 19.96 0.26 -9.66
N HIS A 193 19.50 0.64 -10.87
CA HIS A 193 20.22 0.45 -12.14
C HIS A 193 20.54 -1.03 -12.44
N ILE A 194 19.72 -1.95 -11.96
CA ILE A 194 19.77 -3.38 -12.25
C ILE A 194 18.70 -3.68 -13.30
N TYR A 195 19.12 -3.96 -14.51
CA TYR A 195 18.25 -4.10 -15.68
C TYR A 195 18.08 -5.54 -16.15
N SER A 196 18.91 -6.45 -15.63
CA SER A 196 18.80 -7.88 -15.91
C SER A 196 19.14 -8.70 -14.67
N ASP A 197 18.57 -9.90 -14.58
CA ASP A 197 18.94 -10.87 -13.57
C ASP A 197 20.17 -11.70 -14.02
N GLU A 198 20.62 -12.64 -13.17
CA GLU A 198 21.75 -13.54 -13.45
C GLU A 198 21.48 -14.48 -14.64
N ARG A 199 20.23 -14.68 -15.03
CA ARG A 199 19.81 -15.50 -16.18
C ARG A 199 19.66 -14.67 -17.46
N GLY A 200 19.87 -13.35 -17.41
CA GLY A 200 19.73 -12.41 -18.52
C GLY A 200 18.30 -11.96 -18.80
N ASN A 201 17.35 -12.23 -17.91
CA ASN A 201 15.97 -11.76 -18.03
C ASN A 201 15.91 -10.24 -17.86
N ASP A 202 15.10 -9.55 -18.68
CA ASP A 202 14.87 -8.11 -18.60
C ASP A 202 14.01 -7.75 -17.39
N LEU A 203 14.51 -6.86 -16.54
CA LEU A 203 13.85 -6.39 -15.31
C LEU A 203 13.28 -4.97 -15.44
N HIS A 204 13.29 -4.36 -16.63
CA HIS A 204 12.72 -3.03 -16.84
C HIS A 204 11.23 -3.01 -16.52
N GLY A 205 10.81 -2.00 -15.78
CA GLY A 205 9.41 -1.80 -15.42
C GLY A 205 8.83 -2.90 -14.52
N LEU A 206 9.66 -3.78 -13.93
CA LEU A 206 9.20 -4.75 -12.93
C LEU A 206 9.29 -4.19 -11.52
N ILE A 207 8.28 -4.51 -10.72
CA ILE A 207 8.27 -4.35 -9.28
C ILE A 207 8.03 -5.71 -8.62
N GLU A 208 8.91 -6.07 -7.72
CA GLU A 208 8.76 -7.23 -6.85
C GLU A 208 7.99 -6.82 -5.60
N ILE A 209 6.99 -7.59 -5.25
CA ILE A 209 6.14 -7.44 -4.08
C ILE A 209 6.35 -8.68 -3.24
N SER A 210 7.05 -8.55 -2.12
CA SER A 210 7.32 -9.67 -1.22
C SER A 210 6.56 -9.51 0.10
N VAL A 211 6.09 -10.62 0.65
CA VAL A 211 5.38 -10.71 1.92
C VAL A 211 6.23 -11.52 2.91
N PRO A 212 7.25 -10.90 3.56
CA PRO A 212 8.14 -11.60 4.48
C PRO A 212 7.52 -11.86 5.85
N LYS A 213 6.37 -11.27 6.16
CA LYS A 213 5.59 -11.52 7.36
C LYS A 213 4.11 -11.55 7.02
N ASN A 214 3.43 -12.62 7.44
CA ASN A 214 1.98 -12.77 7.36
C ASN A 214 1.51 -13.69 8.49
N ARG A 215 0.78 -13.16 9.48
CA ARG A 215 0.30 -13.94 10.62
C ARG A 215 -0.84 -14.89 10.27
N LEU A 216 -1.62 -14.55 9.25
CA LEU A 216 -2.85 -15.28 8.89
C LEU A 216 -2.75 -16.07 7.60
N GLY A 217 -1.58 -16.04 6.94
CA GLY A 217 -1.42 -16.69 5.64
C GLY A 217 0.03 -17.02 5.31
N PRO A 218 0.28 -17.56 4.10
CA PRO A 218 1.61 -17.90 3.65
C PRO A 218 2.47 -16.67 3.41
N LEU A 219 3.77 -16.88 3.48
CA LEU A 219 4.76 -15.94 2.97
C LEU A 219 4.90 -16.16 1.47
N GLY A 220 5.30 -15.12 0.75
CA GLY A 220 5.43 -15.25 -0.70
C GLY A 220 6.02 -14.03 -1.37
N ARG A 221 6.14 -14.17 -2.69
CA ARG A 221 6.64 -13.12 -3.56
C ARG A 221 5.87 -13.17 -4.88
N CYS A 222 5.50 -12.01 -5.40
CA CYS A 222 4.94 -11.87 -6.73
C CYS A 222 5.56 -10.66 -7.44
N TYR A 223 5.29 -10.55 -8.72
CA TYR A 223 5.78 -9.48 -9.57
C TYR A 223 4.62 -8.76 -10.25
N ALA A 224 4.80 -7.46 -10.47
CA ALA A 224 3.87 -6.64 -11.25
C ALA A 224 4.67 -5.80 -12.26
N LYS A 225 4.04 -5.43 -13.37
CA LYS A 225 4.53 -4.38 -14.26
C LYS A 225 4.30 -3.03 -13.58
N PHE A 226 5.27 -2.16 -13.59
CA PHE A 226 5.18 -0.82 -13.02
C PHE A 226 5.49 0.25 -14.05
N ASN A 227 4.49 1.01 -14.44
CA ASN A 227 4.69 2.16 -15.32
C ASN A 227 5.16 3.36 -14.51
N THR A 228 6.41 3.76 -14.67
CA THR A 228 7.03 4.86 -13.93
C THR A 228 6.41 6.23 -14.24
N SER A 229 5.84 6.41 -15.44
CA SER A 229 5.26 7.67 -15.87
C SER A 229 3.89 7.93 -15.27
N THR A 230 3.12 6.86 -15.03
CA THR A 230 1.74 6.95 -14.53
C THR A 230 1.59 6.44 -13.09
N GLY A 231 2.53 5.62 -12.62
CA GLY A 231 2.44 4.92 -11.34
C GLY A 231 1.51 3.70 -11.35
N LEU A 232 0.93 3.36 -12.52
CA LEU A 232 0.04 2.20 -12.67
C LEU A 232 0.82 0.89 -12.49
N MET A 233 0.25 -0.01 -11.70
CA MET A 233 0.68 -1.40 -11.58
C MET A 233 -0.31 -2.31 -12.30
N SER A 234 0.20 -3.28 -13.02
CA SER A 234 -0.60 -4.28 -13.75
C SER A 234 0.00 -5.67 -13.61
N ASP A 235 -0.76 -6.68 -13.97
CA ASP A 235 -0.30 -8.06 -13.93
C ASP A 235 0.96 -8.26 -14.78
N ALA A 236 1.89 -9.07 -14.28
CA ALA A 236 3.13 -9.45 -14.95
C ALA A 236 3.21 -10.96 -15.24
N SER A 237 2.09 -11.70 -15.15
CA SER A 237 2.06 -13.17 -15.34
C SER A 237 2.75 -13.60 -16.63
N ASP A 238 2.50 -12.91 -17.75
CA ASP A 238 3.11 -13.21 -19.07
C ASP A 238 4.64 -13.13 -19.04
N LEU A 239 5.22 -12.24 -18.25
CA LEU A 239 6.67 -12.07 -18.12
C LEU A 239 7.25 -13.10 -17.16
N VAL A 240 6.57 -13.35 -16.06
CA VAL A 240 7.02 -14.22 -14.97
C VAL A 240 7.06 -15.68 -15.43
N ASP A 241 6.06 -16.14 -16.17
CA ASP A 241 6.01 -17.50 -16.72
C ASP A 241 7.19 -17.78 -17.68
N ASN A 242 7.61 -16.76 -18.46
CA ASN A 242 8.75 -16.86 -19.37
C ASN A 242 10.11 -16.74 -18.65
N MET A 243 10.18 -16.11 -17.49
CA MET A 243 11.42 -15.87 -16.75
C MET A 243 11.81 -17.01 -15.81
N GLY A 244 10.95 -18.02 -15.64
CA GLY A 244 11.20 -19.15 -14.72
C GLY A 244 11.33 -18.71 -13.25
N PHE A 245 10.73 -17.58 -12.89
CA PHE A 245 10.60 -17.22 -11.48
C PHE A 245 9.61 -18.19 -10.82
N GLU A 246 10.02 -18.83 -9.75
CA GLU A 246 9.07 -19.53 -8.89
C GLU A 246 8.17 -18.51 -8.20
N VAL A 247 7.02 -18.25 -8.81
CA VAL A 247 5.93 -17.57 -8.14
C VAL A 247 5.38 -18.55 -7.12
N SER A 248 5.72 -18.37 -5.86
CA SER A 248 5.01 -19.05 -4.78
C SER A 248 3.60 -18.45 -4.70
N ASP A 249 2.74 -18.81 -5.66
CA ASP A 249 1.33 -18.45 -5.64
C ASP A 249 0.60 -19.45 -4.74
N PRO A 250 0.27 -19.08 -3.51
CA PRO A 250 -0.45 -19.96 -2.60
C PRO A 250 -1.88 -20.28 -3.09
N LEU A 251 -2.39 -19.51 -4.05
CA LEU A 251 -3.72 -19.70 -4.63
C LEU A 251 -3.71 -20.68 -5.84
N LYS A 252 -2.54 -20.92 -6.44
CA LYS A 252 -2.41 -21.91 -7.54
C LYS A 252 -2.37 -23.38 -7.08
N LYS A 253 -2.37 -23.68 -5.79
CA LYS A 253 -2.69 -25.04 -5.34
C LYS A 253 -4.17 -25.29 -5.62
N LYS A 254 -4.42 -25.91 -6.76
CA LYS A 254 -5.73 -26.47 -7.14
C LYS A 254 -6.34 -27.24 -6.00
N GLY A 255 -7.28 -26.67 -5.36
CA GLY A 255 -8.21 -27.24 -4.43
C GLY A 255 -9.29 -26.18 -4.29
N SER A 256 -10.47 -26.42 -4.87
CA SER A 256 -11.64 -25.61 -4.61
C SER A 256 -11.71 -25.35 -3.11
N ILE A 257 -11.65 -24.08 -2.71
CA ILE A 257 -11.98 -23.71 -1.34
C ILE A 257 -13.39 -24.24 -1.13
N PRO A 258 -13.61 -25.19 -0.19
CA PRO A 258 -14.96 -25.62 0.09
C PRO A 258 -15.75 -24.40 0.52
N PRO A 259 -17.03 -24.27 0.08
CA PRO A 259 -17.87 -23.18 0.53
C PRO A 259 -17.88 -23.17 2.06
N PRO A 260 -17.90 -21.99 2.70
CA PRO A 260 -17.99 -21.91 4.15
C PRO A 260 -19.19 -22.73 4.60
N PRO A 261 -19.07 -23.50 5.71
CA PRO A 261 -20.18 -24.27 6.21
C PRO A 261 -21.38 -23.33 6.43
N PRO A 262 -22.61 -23.78 6.14
CA PRO A 262 -23.79 -22.99 6.40
C PRO A 262 -23.77 -22.57 7.87
N LEU A 263 -24.02 -21.30 8.14
CA LEU A 263 -24.23 -20.79 9.49
C LEU A 263 -25.33 -21.64 10.12
N SER A 264 -24.98 -22.49 11.05
CA SER A 264 -25.96 -23.25 11.82
C SER A 264 -26.66 -22.28 12.77
N ASP A 265 -27.99 -22.14 12.63
CA ASP A 265 -28.90 -21.39 13.51
C ASP A 265 -28.99 -21.99 14.94
N SER A 266 -27.86 -22.40 15.51
CA SER A 266 -27.83 -22.98 16.87
C SER A 266 -26.66 -22.44 17.67
N LEU A 267 -26.68 -21.15 17.95
CA LEU A 267 -26.03 -20.63 19.15
C LEU A 267 -27.07 -20.61 20.27
N GLY A 268 -27.13 -21.70 21.03
CA GLY A 268 -27.74 -21.70 22.33
C GLY A 268 -27.07 -20.67 23.26
N PRO A 269 -27.75 -20.20 24.31
CA PRO A 269 -27.24 -19.15 25.18
C PRO A 269 -25.92 -19.58 25.83
N LEU A 270 -24.90 -18.70 25.70
CA LEU A 270 -23.61 -18.84 26.37
C LEU A 270 -23.83 -18.87 27.89
N PRO A 271 -23.26 -19.82 28.62
CA PRO A 271 -23.26 -19.76 30.06
C PRO A 271 -22.18 -18.75 30.50
N PHE A 272 -22.62 -17.68 31.12
CA PHE A 272 -21.93 -16.69 31.95
C PHE A 272 -20.52 -16.24 31.61
#